data_78f5d5a2bb7a95311fc68267b3262969
#
_entry.id   78f5d5a2bb7a95311fc68267b3262969
#
_cell.length_a   1.000
_cell.length_b   1.000
_cell.length_c   1.000
_cell.angle_alpha   90.00
_cell.angle_beta   90.00
_cell.angle_gamma   90.00
#
_symmetry.space_group_name_H-M   'P 1'
#
loop_
_entity.id
_entity.type
_entity.pdbx_description
1 polymer ?
#
loop_
_entity_poly.entity_id
_entity_poly.type
_entity_poly.pdbx_seq_one_letter_code
_entity_poly.pdbx_strand_id
1 'polypeptide(L)'
;MDFEAIKSAAEGYKADMSRFLRDMISHPSESCEEKEVVMCIKAEMEKLGFDKVEVDGLGNVIGWMGEGDKIIAIDSHIDTVGVGNLNNWEADPYKGYETDDVIFGRGGSDQEGGMASAVYGAKIMKDMGLIPAGYKIMVVGSVQEEDCDGMCWQYIVNKYFAGPEDARKKIEFVISTEPTDGGIYRGHRGRMEIRVDVKGVSCHGSAPERGDNAIYKMADIIREVRSLNENGDGPSNDIKGLVKMLNPEFNPEHYEDARFLGRGTCTNSQIFY
;
A
#
# COMPACT_ATOMS: atom_id res chain seq x y z
N MET A 1 -6.85 -18.32 23.44
CA MET A 1 -7.47 -17.94 22.16
C MET A 1 -7.61 -19.22 21.35
N ASP A 2 -8.80 -19.46 20.80
CA ASP A 2 -9.09 -20.67 20.01
C ASP A 2 -8.88 -20.36 18.51
N PHE A 3 -7.67 -20.66 18.02
CA PHE A 3 -7.31 -20.39 16.62
C PHE A 3 -8.07 -21.28 15.62
N GLU A 4 -8.46 -22.48 15.99
CA GLU A 4 -9.27 -23.36 15.13
C GLU A 4 -10.68 -22.81 14.93
N ALA A 5 -11.29 -22.24 15.99
CA ALA A 5 -12.57 -21.56 15.88
C ALA A 5 -12.47 -20.31 14.98
N ILE A 6 -11.39 -19.52 15.08
CA ILE A 6 -11.16 -18.37 14.22
C ILE A 6 -11.01 -18.81 12.76
N LYS A 7 -10.22 -19.84 12.50
CA LYS A 7 -10.05 -20.41 11.16
C LYS A 7 -11.38 -20.88 10.58
N SER A 8 -12.15 -21.62 11.38
CA SER A 8 -13.48 -22.09 10.96
C SER A 8 -14.44 -20.94 10.63
N ALA A 9 -14.39 -19.84 11.41
CA ALA A 9 -15.18 -18.64 11.12
C ALA A 9 -14.73 -17.98 9.80
N ALA A 10 -13.42 -17.89 9.55
CA ALA A 10 -12.87 -17.35 8.31
C ALA A 10 -13.27 -18.20 7.09
N GLU A 11 -13.19 -19.53 7.20
CA GLU A 11 -13.66 -20.44 6.13
C GLU A 11 -15.14 -20.26 5.84
N GLY A 12 -15.96 -19.99 6.87
CA GLY A 12 -17.38 -19.69 6.71
C GLY A 12 -17.68 -18.44 5.88
N TYR A 13 -16.75 -17.48 5.85
CA TYR A 13 -16.85 -16.24 5.05
C TYR A 13 -16.16 -16.31 3.70
N LYS A 14 -15.49 -17.43 3.34
CA LYS A 14 -14.70 -17.53 2.10
C LYS A 14 -15.46 -17.03 0.86
N ALA A 15 -16.67 -17.50 0.65
CA ALA A 15 -17.47 -17.12 -0.53
C ALA A 15 -17.83 -15.63 -0.54
N ASP A 16 -18.19 -15.06 0.62
CA ASP A 16 -18.50 -13.64 0.72
C ASP A 16 -17.26 -12.76 0.52
N MET A 17 -16.10 -13.16 1.08
CA MET A 17 -14.82 -12.47 0.88
C MET A 17 -14.39 -12.50 -0.59
N SER A 18 -14.48 -13.67 -1.24
CA SER A 18 -14.16 -13.81 -2.66
C SER A 18 -15.05 -12.93 -3.53
N ARG A 19 -16.38 -12.96 -3.27
CA ARG A 19 -17.32 -12.07 -3.96
C ARG A 19 -16.95 -10.61 -3.76
N PHE A 20 -16.70 -10.17 -2.52
CA PHE A 20 -16.35 -8.79 -2.20
C PHE A 20 -15.06 -8.34 -2.90
N LEU A 21 -14.02 -9.18 -2.90
CA LEU A 21 -12.79 -8.91 -3.65
C LEU A 21 -13.06 -8.79 -5.14
N ARG A 22 -13.88 -9.68 -5.71
CA ARG A 22 -14.28 -9.60 -7.12
C ARG A 22 -15.04 -8.31 -7.44
N ASP A 23 -15.93 -7.90 -6.53
CA ASP A 23 -16.68 -6.65 -6.68
C ASP A 23 -15.72 -5.44 -6.69
N MET A 24 -14.73 -5.38 -5.78
CA MET A 24 -13.71 -4.33 -5.76
C MET A 24 -12.89 -4.29 -7.06
N ILE A 25 -12.30 -5.42 -7.49
CA ILE A 25 -11.53 -5.53 -8.74
C ILE A 25 -12.32 -5.03 -9.96
N SER A 26 -13.65 -5.16 -9.96
CA SER A 26 -14.48 -4.72 -11.07
C SER A 26 -14.62 -3.19 -11.20
N HIS A 27 -14.14 -2.44 -10.22
CA HIS A 27 -14.14 -0.99 -10.18
C HIS A 27 -12.71 -0.46 -10.40
N PRO A 28 -12.36 0.00 -11.61
CA PRO A 28 -11.06 0.63 -11.84
C PRO A 28 -10.83 1.77 -10.83
N SER A 29 -9.69 1.74 -10.16
CA SER A 29 -9.40 2.61 -9.01
C SER A 29 -7.98 3.17 -9.06
N GLU A 30 -7.54 3.70 -10.21
CA GLU A 30 -6.26 4.43 -10.24
C GLU A 30 -6.30 5.60 -9.25
N SER A 31 -5.14 5.99 -8.72
CA SER A 31 -5.04 7.08 -7.73
C SER A 31 -5.80 8.33 -8.17
N CYS A 32 -6.59 8.90 -7.28
CA CYS A 32 -7.56 9.97 -7.49
C CYS A 32 -8.87 9.58 -8.23
N GLU A 33 -9.08 8.31 -8.56
CA GLU A 33 -10.29 7.81 -9.24
C GLU A 33 -11.00 6.69 -8.45
N GLU A 34 -10.75 6.58 -7.14
CA GLU A 34 -11.17 5.46 -6.27
C GLU A 34 -12.64 5.49 -5.86
N LYS A 35 -13.43 6.47 -6.29
CA LYS A 35 -14.79 6.71 -5.80
C LYS A 35 -15.69 5.47 -5.82
N GLU A 36 -15.67 4.70 -6.90
CA GLU A 36 -16.58 3.56 -7.06
C GLU A 36 -16.17 2.41 -6.14
N VAL A 37 -14.88 2.11 -6.01
CA VAL A 37 -14.39 1.10 -5.08
C VAL A 37 -14.61 1.52 -3.62
N VAL A 38 -14.45 2.81 -3.28
CA VAL A 38 -14.79 3.38 -1.95
C VAL A 38 -16.25 3.09 -1.61
N MET A 39 -17.17 3.32 -2.54
CA MET A 39 -18.59 3.08 -2.31
C MET A 39 -18.93 1.59 -2.20
N CYS A 40 -18.25 0.74 -2.96
CA CYS A 40 -18.35 -0.72 -2.82
C CYS A 40 -17.94 -1.18 -1.42
N ILE A 41 -16.78 -0.73 -0.94
CA ILE A 41 -16.26 -1.05 0.40
C ILE A 41 -17.20 -0.53 1.50
N LYS A 42 -17.64 0.72 1.37
CA LYS A 42 -18.59 1.32 2.31
C LYS A 42 -19.86 0.46 2.44
N ALA A 43 -20.44 0.06 1.32
CA ALA A 43 -21.64 -0.74 1.30
C ALA A 43 -21.45 -2.12 1.96
N GLU A 44 -20.32 -2.79 1.73
CA GLU A 44 -20.02 -4.06 2.36
C GLU A 44 -19.80 -3.92 3.88
N MET A 45 -19.07 -2.90 4.33
CA MET A 45 -18.92 -2.61 5.76
C MET A 45 -20.26 -2.35 6.45
N GLU A 46 -21.15 -1.56 5.83
CA GLU A 46 -22.50 -1.29 6.34
C GLU A 46 -23.33 -2.57 6.42
N LYS A 47 -23.31 -3.41 5.38
CA LYS A 47 -23.98 -4.73 5.33
C LYS A 47 -23.49 -5.66 6.44
N LEU A 48 -22.18 -5.65 6.74
CA LEU A 48 -21.58 -6.47 7.79
C LEU A 48 -21.81 -5.93 9.21
N GLY A 49 -22.45 -4.77 9.34
CA GLY A 49 -22.83 -4.19 10.63
C GLY A 49 -21.65 -3.58 11.38
N PHE A 50 -20.78 -2.87 10.68
CA PHE A 50 -19.82 -1.96 11.32
C PHE A 50 -20.59 -0.90 12.13
N ASP A 51 -20.09 -0.54 13.30
CA ASP A 51 -20.77 0.38 14.21
C ASP A 51 -20.85 1.81 13.64
N LYS A 52 -19.86 2.19 12.82
CA LYS A 52 -19.84 3.42 12.05
C LYS A 52 -19.04 3.20 10.78
N VAL A 53 -19.53 3.71 9.65
CA VAL A 53 -18.80 3.76 8.37
C VAL A 53 -18.90 5.17 7.81
N GLU A 54 -17.79 5.71 7.41
CA GLU A 54 -17.73 7.06 6.84
C GLU A 54 -16.71 7.14 5.70
N VAL A 55 -16.92 8.09 4.80
CA VAL A 55 -15.94 8.50 3.81
C VAL A 55 -15.48 9.89 4.20
N ASP A 56 -14.19 10.08 4.34
CA ASP A 56 -13.63 11.35 4.77
C ASP A 56 -13.48 12.35 3.61
N GLY A 57 -12.96 13.55 3.90
CA GLY A 57 -12.85 14.61 2.89
C GLY A 57 -11.74 14.38 1.87
N LEU A 58 -10.82 13.43 2.09
CA LEU A 58 -9.83 13.02 1.11
C LEU A 58 -10.36 11.88 0.21
N GLY A 59 -11.32 11.11 0.72
CA GLY A 59 -11.90 9.95 0.03
C GLY A 59 -11.64 8.62 0.74
N ASN A 60 -10.87 8.59 1.83
CA ASN A 60 -10.65 7.35 2.57
C ASN A 60 -11.98 6.81 3.11
N VAL A 61 -12.22 5.52 3.00
CA VAL A 61 -13.34 4.85 3.66
C VAL A 61 -12.87 4.29 5.01
N ILE A 62 -13.60 4.62 6.07
CA ILE A 62 -13.22 4.26 7.43
C ILE A 62 -14.38 3.57 8.12
N GLY A 63 -14.15 2.33 8.54
CA GLY A 63 -15.08 1.52 9.32
C GLY A 63 -14.61 1.32 10.75
N TRP A 64 -15.54 1.39 11.69
CA TRP A 64 -15.28 1.24 13.13
C TRP A 64 -16.05 0.05 13.70
N MET A 65 -15.40 -0.73 14.56
CA MET A 65 -16.01 -1.80 15.34
C MET A 65 -15.52 -1.80 16.78
N GLY A 66 -16.44 -1.93 17.72
CA GLY A 66 -16.16 -1.94 19.16
C GLY A 66 -16.16 -0.55 19.78
N GLU A 67 -16.04 -0.53 21.11
CA GLU A 67 -16.11 0.68 21.93
C GLU A 67 -14.87 0.79 22.83
N GLY A 68 -14.14 1.87 22.71
CA GLY A 68 -12.95 2.09 23.54
C GLY A 68 -12.11 3.28 23.09
N ASP A 69 -11.18 3.67 23.93
CA ASP A 69 -10.27 4.79 23.67
C ASP A 69 -9.01 4.35 22.91
N LYS A 70 -8.66 3.07 23.00
CA LYS A 70 -7.53 2.48 22.29
C LYS A 70 -7.96 1.95 20.92
N ILE A 71 -7.12 2.13 19.94
CA ILE A 71 -7.40 1.77 18.54
C ILE A 71 -6.38 0.74 18.05
N ILE A 72 -6.90 -0.31 17.44
CA ILE A 72 -6.14 -1.18 16.54
C ILE A 72 -6.56 -0.77 15.14
N ALA A 73 -5.64 -0.19 14.37
CA ALA A 73 -5.92 0.20 13.00
C ALA A 73 -5.47 -0.90 12.02
N ILE A 74 -6.29 -1.16 11.02
CA ILE A 74 -5.95 -2.04 9.89
C ILE A 74 -6.07 -1.18 8.64
N ASP A 75 -4.98 -1.06 7.90
CA ASP A 75 -4.87 -0.21 6.73
C ASP A 75 -4.65 -1.04 5.47
N SER A 76 -5.44 -0.74 4.46
CA SER A 76 -5.32 -1.32 3.13
C SER A 76 -5.54 -0.20 2.12
N HIS A 77 -4.56 0.07 1.27
CA HIS A 77 -4.84 1.01 0.19
C HIS A 77 -5.76 0.37 -0.86
N ILE A 78 -6.54 1.19 -1.51
CA ILE A 78 -7.60 0.75 -2.43
C ILE A 78 -7.45 1.34 -3.82
N ASP A 79 -6.48 2.22 -3.99
CA ASP A 79 -6.03 2.62 -5.31
C ASP A 79 -5.09 1.56 -5.89
N THR A 80 -5.01 1.53 -7.20
CA THR A 80 -4.18 0.59 -7.96
C THR A 80 -3.41 1.33 -9.04
N VAL A 81 -2.23 0.80 -9.39
CA VAL A 81 -1.54 1.28 -10.59
C VAL A 81 -2.32 0.92 -11.85
N GLY A 82 -2.16 1.72 -12.89
CA GLY A 82 -2.78 1.50 -14.19
C GLY A 82 -2.44 0.13 -14.78
N VAL A 83 -3.34 -0.39 -15.62
CA VAL A 83 -3.19 -1.73 -16.24
C VAL A 83 -2.19 -1.75 -17.40
N GLY A 84 -1.76 -0.60 -17.89
CA GLY A 84 -0.80 -0.50 -18.98
C GLY A 84 -1.31 -1.10 -20.28
N ASN A 85 -0.46 -1.87 -20.97
CA ASN A 85 -0.85 -2.51 -22.24
C ASN A 85 -1.67 -3.78 -21.97
N LEU A 86 -2.95 -3.76 -22.35
CA LEU A 86 -3.87 -4.88 -22.18
C LEU A 86 -3.41 -6.18 -22.86
N ASN A 87 -2.58 -6.10 -23.90
CA ASN A 87 -2.03 -7.30 -24.54
C ASN A 87 -1.05 -8.08 -23.66
N ASN A 88 -0.59 -7.50 -22.57
CA ASN A 88 0.29 -8.16 -21.60
C ASN A 88 -0.49 -8.94 -20.53
N TRP A 89 -1.83 -8.86 -20.55
CA TRP A 89 -2.68 -9.55 -19.61
C TRP A 89 -3.25 -10.83 -20.23
N GLU A 90 -3.27 -11.92 -19.49
CA GLU A 90 -3.87 -13.19 -19.92
C GLU A 90 -5.40 -13.19 -19.87
N ALA A 91 -5.99 -12.26 -19.12
CA ALA A 91 -7.41 -12.01 -19.05
C ALA A 91 -7.68 -10.51 -18.85
N ASP A 92 -8.92 -10.06 -19.00
CA ASP A 92 -9.31 -8.69 -18.69
C ASP A 92 -8.99 -8.37 -17.23
N PRO A 93 -8.15 -7.37 -16.94
CA PRO A 93 -7.67 -7.09 -15.57
C PRO A 93 -8.77 -6.69 -14.58
N TYR A 94 -9.90 -6.17 -15.05
CA TYR A 94 -11.02 -5.75 -14.21
C TYR A 94 -12.15 -6.79 -14.12
N LYS A 95 -12.33 -7.61 -15.14
CA LYS A 95 -13.22 -8.77 -15.08
C LYS A 95 -12.54 -9.94 -14.42
N GLY A 96 -11.29 -10.19 -14.75
CA GLY A 96 -10.48 -11.29 -14.24
C GLY A 96 -11.15 -12.65 -14.39
N TYR A 97 -10.72 -13.57 -13.56
CA TYR A 97 -11.36 -14.87 -13.39
C TYR A 97 -11.19 -15.35 -11.94
N GLU A 98 -11.98 -16.33 -11.56
CA GLU A 98 -11.92 -16.99 -10.26
C GLU A 98 -11.88 -18.50 -10.44
N THR A 99 -11.04 -19.15 -9.63
CA THR A 99 -10.99 -20.60 -9.44
C THR A 99 -11.16 -20.90 -7.95
N ASP A 100 -11.11 -22.18 -7.56
CA ASP A 100 -11.16 -22.56 -6.14
C ASP A 100 -10.01 -21.96 -5.30
N ASP A 101 -8.87 -21.65 -5.94
CA ASP A 101 -7.64 -21.25 -5.26
C ASP A 101 -7.15 -19.85 -5.65
N VAL A 102 -7.66 -19.25 -6.74
CA VAL A 102 -7.12 -18.01 -7.31
C VAL A 102 -8.25 -17.05 -7.69
N ILE A 103 -8.09 -15.80 -7.30
CA ILE A 103 -8.82 -14.65 -7.85
C ILE A 103 -7.82 -13.82 -8.62
N PHE A 104 -8.06 -13.65 -9.94
CA PHE A 104 -7.17 -12.93 -10.83
C PHE A 104 -7.79 -11.58 -11.22
N GLY A 105 -7.00 -10.51 -11.09
CA GLY A 105 -7.37 -9.17 -11.52
C GLY A 105 -6.45 -8.11 -10.95
N ARG A 106 -6.56 -6.87 -11.46
CA ARG A 106 -5.83 -5.72 -10.91
C ARG A 106 -6.32 -5.46 -9.48
N GLY A 107 -5.40 -5.19 -8.53
CA GLY A 107 -5.72 -5.00 -7.12
C GLY A 107 -5.89 -6.30 -6.32
N GLY A 108 -5.97 -7.47 -6.97
CA GLY A 108 -6.23 -8.74 -6.30
C GLY A 108 -5.21 -9.09 -5.21
N SER A 109 -3.94 -8.74 -5.41
CA SER A 109 -2.87 -8.89 -4.42
C SER A 109 -2.51 -7.55 -3.76
N ASP A 110 -2.39 -6.52 -4.55
CA ASP A 110 -1.94 -5.18 -4.15
C ASP A 110 -3.04 -4.16 -4.47
N GLN A 111 -3.87 -3.72 -3.43
CA GLN A 111 -3.99 -4.55 -2.20
C GLN A 111 -5.47 -4.69 -1.74
N GLU A 112 -6.39 -4.77 -2.68
CA GLU A 112 -7.82 -5.02 -2.39
C GLU A 112 -8.06 -6.38 -1.68
N GLY A 113 -7.18 -7.38 -1.94
CA GLY A 113 -7.20 -8.64 -1.19
C GLY A 113 -6.94 -8.45 0.30
N GLY A 114 -6.03 -7.53 0.64
CA GLY A 114 -5.79 -7.07 2.01
C GLY A 114 -7.02 -6.40 2.59
N MET A 115 -7.70 -5.54 1.82
CA MET A 115 -8.93 -4.86 2.22
C MET A 115 -10.06 -5.84 2.51
N ALA A 116 -10.27 -6.84 1.66
CA ALA A 116 -11.26 -7.89 1.92
C ALA A 116 -10.97 -8.63 3.24
N SER A 117 -9.70 -8.97 3.46
CA SER A 117 -9.25 -9.63 4.69
C SER A 117 -9.43 -8.76 5.92
N ALA A 118 -9.15 -7.46 5.84
CA ALA A 118 -9.30 -6.50 6.94
C ALA A 118 -10.77 -6.34 7.36
N VAL A 119 -11.68 -6.17 6.40
CA VAL A 119 -13.11 -6.01 6.63
C VAL A 119 -13.71 -7.25 7.31
N TYR A 120 -13.44 -8.43 6.76
CA TYR A 120 -13.97 -9.67 7.33
C TYR A 120 -13.24 -10.10 8.60
N GLY A 121 -11.95 -9.81 8.74
CA GLY A 121 -11.20 -10.00 9.98
C GLY A 121 -11.81 -9.21 11.15
N ALA A 122 -12.12 -7.94 10.93
CA ALA A 122 -12.80 -7.11 11.92
C ALA A 122 -14.21 -7.66 12.27
N LYS A 123 -14.96 -8.12 11.28
CA LYS A 123 -16.26 -8.77 11.46
C LYS A 123 -16.15 -10.02 12.34
N ILE A 124 -15.22 -10.91 12.03
CA ILE A 124 -14.97 -12.14 12.80
C ILE A 124 -14.58 -11.79 14.23
N MET A 125 -13.72 -10.82 14.44
CA MET A 125 -13.32 -10.38 15.80
C MET A 125 -14.53 -9.87 16.59
N LYS A 126 -15.45 -9.13 15.97
CA LYS A 126 -16.67 -8.66 16.60
C LYS A 126 -17.60 -9.81 16.96
N ASP A 127 -17.91 -10.70 16.02
CA ASP A 127 -18.85 -11.81 16.20
C ASP A 127 -18.38 -12.81 17.27
N MET A 128 -17.09 -13.02 17.36
CA MET A 128 -16.50 -13.93 18.35
C MET A 128 -16.17 -13.25 19.69
N GLY A 129 -16.46 -11.95 19.84
CA GLY A 129 -16.17 -11.20 21.08
C GLY A 129 -14.66 -11.10 21.37
N LEU A 130 -13.82 -11.04 20.33
CA LEU A 130 -12.36 -10.99 20.45
C LEU A 130 -11.79 -9.58 20.51
N ILE A 131 -12.62 -8.55 20.33
CA ILE A 131 -12.19 -7.16 20.51
C ILE A 131 -11.97 -6.93 22.02
N PRO A 132 -10.74 -6.59 22.46
CA PRO A 132 -10.46 -6.44 23.88
C PRO A 132 -11.27 -5.28 24.50
N ALA A 133 -11.62 -5.40 25.76
CA ALA A 133 -12.28 -4.32 26.49
C ALA A 133 -11.41 -3.04 26.47
N GLY A 134 -12.02 -1.90 26.17
CA GLY A 134 -11.34 -0.62 26.03
C GLY A 134 -10.68 -0.38 24.67
N TYR A 135 -10.82 -1.33 23.73
CA TYR A 135 -10.33 -1.22 22.35
C TYR A 135 -11.47 -1.13 21.34
N LYS A 136 -11.16 -0.51 20.23
CA LYS A 136 -11.95 -0.56 18.99
C LYS A 136 -11.05 -0.81 17.80
N ILE A 137 -11.60 -1.38 16.75
CA ILE A 137 -10.93 -1.59 15.47
C ILE A 137 -11.29 -0.45 14.55
N MET A 138 -10.30 0.09 13.85
CA MET A 138 -10.43 1.06 12.77
C MET A 138 -9.93 0.40 11.49
N VAL A 139 -10.83 0.08 10.57
CA VAL A 139 -10.47 -0.42 9.24
C VAL A 139 -10.45 0.75 8.27
N VAL A 140 -9.35 0.95 7.59
CA VAL A 140 -9.13 2.05 6.66
C VAL A 140 -8.92 1.49 5.26
N GLY A 141 -9.76 1.91 4.31
CA GLY A 141 -9.45 1.83 2.89
C GLY A 141 -8.84 3.16 2.48
N SER A 142 -7.54 3.21 2.41
CA SER A 142 -6.79 4.43 2.14
C SER A 142 -6.67 4.68 0.63
N VAL A 143 -6.78 5.96 0.23
CA VAL A 143 -6.68 6.40 -1.16
C VAL A 143 -5.31 6.97 -1.46
N GLN A 144 -4.91 6.96 -2.73
CA GLN A 144 -3.72 7.63 -3.27
C GLN A 144 -2.39 7.16 -2.64
N GLU A 145 -2.29 5.88 -2.28
CA GLU A 145 -1.02 5.32 -1.78
C GLU A 145 0.02 5.27 -2.90
N GLU A 146 -0.37 4.78 -4.08
CA GLU A 146 0.52 4.53 -5.23
C GLU A 146 1.19 5.80 -5.77
N ASP A 147 0.50 6.93 -5.72
CA ASP A 147 1.00 8.23 -6.21
C ASP A 147 1.50 9.15 -5.10
N CYS A 148 0.99 9.04 -3.90
CA CYS A 148 1.24 9.99 -2.80
C CYS A 148 1.38 9.31 -1.44
N ASP A 149 2.41 8.51 -1.27
CA ASP A 149 2.75 7.82 -0.02
C ASP A 149 2.48 8.66 1.22
N GLY A 150 1.62 8.14 2.10
CA GLY A 150 1.39 8.69 3.42
C GLY A 150 0.49 9.93 3.48
N MET A 151 -0.01 10.46 2.35
CA MET A 151 -0.92 11.61 2.37
C MET A 151 -2.24 11.25 3.06
N CYS A 152 -2.78 10.08 2.79
CA CYS A 152 -3.98 9.55 3.43
C CYS A 152 -3.85 9.54 4.95
N TRP A 153 -2.77 8.99 5.48
CA TRP A 153 -2.53 8.94 6.92
C TRP A 153 -2.21 10.30 7.55
N GLN A 154 -1.54 11.20 6.84
CA GLN A 154 -1.39 12.59 7.29
C GLN A 154 -2.77 13.27 7.43
N TYR A 155 -3.67 13.05 6.48
CA TYR A 155 -5.03 13.56 6.56
C TYR A 155 -5.80 12.95 7.74
N ILE A 156 -5.78 11.62 7.89
CA ILE A 156 -6.45 10.89 8.97
C ILE A 156 -5.96 11.38 10.34
N VAL A 157 -4.65 11.50 10.54
CA VAL A 157 -4.06 11.96 11.81
C VAL A 157 -4.52 13.39 12.15
N ASN A 158 -4.62 14.26 11.18
CA ASN A 158 -5.06 15.65 11.41
C ASN A 158 -6.58 15.80 11.49
N LYS A 159 -7.33 14.87 10.92
CA LYS A 159 -8.81 14.91 10.90
C LYS A 159 -9.43 14.26 12.13
N TYR A 160 -8.94 13.10 12.53
CA TYR A 160 -9.55 12.27 13.58
C TYR A 160 -8.83 12.38 14.93
N PHE A 161 -7.65 12.98 14.94
CA PHE A 161 -6.84 13.16 16.13
C PHE A 161 -6.39 14.62 16.23
N ALA A 162 -6.00 15.04 17.44
CA ALA A 162 -5.42 16.36 17.66
C ALA A 162 -3.92 16.42 17.24
N GLY A 163 -3.61 15.76 16.10
CA GLY A 163 -2.27 15.65 15.56
C GLY A 163 -1.52 14.37 15.94
N PRO A 164 -0.24 14.25 15.55
CA PRO A 164 0.53 13.01 15.70
C PRO A 164 0.67 12.50 17.12
N GLU A 165 0.80 13.39 18.10
CA GLU A 165 0.96 13.01 19.51
C GLU A 165 -0.33 12.41 20.11
N ASP A 166 -1.50 12.91 19.70
CA ASP A 166 -2.79 12.36 20.12
C ASP A 166 -3.05 11.01 19.43
N ALA A 167 -2.75 10.92 18.13
CA ALA A 167 -2.84 9.66 17.39
C ALA A 167 -1.97 8.57 18.04
N ARG A 168 -0.70 8.89 18.37
CA ARG A 168 0.25 7.97 19.01
C ARG A 168 -0.21 7.48 20.40
N LYS A 169 -1.00 8.27 21.12
CA LYS A 169 -1.57 7.86 22.42
C LYS A 169 -2.77 6.93 22.26
N LYS A 170 -3.53 7.05 21.19
CA LYS A 170 -4.78 6.31 20.95
C LYS A 170 -4.58 5.06 20.10
N ILE A 171 -3.77 5.16 19.03
CA ILE A 171 -3.46 4.02 18.18
C ILE A 171 -2.37 3.17 18.83
N GLU A 172 -2.73 1.95 19.21
CA GLU A 172 -1.80 1.00 19.82
C GLU A 172 -0.82 0.45 18.77
N PHE A 173 -1.33 0.05 17.62
CA PHE A 173 -0.54 -0.34 16.45
C PHE A 173 -1.39 -0.26 15.17
N VAL A 174 -0.71 -0.25 14.05
CA VAL A 174 -1.30 -0.31 12.70
C VAL A 174 -0.84 -1.61 12.05
N ILE A 175 -1.78 -2.34 11.47
CA ILE A 175 -1.51 -3.46 10.58
C ILE A 175 -1.71 -2.94 9.17
N SER A 176 -0.64 -2.80 8.39
CA SER A 176 -0.73 -2.59 6.94
C SER A 176 -0.79 -3.96 6.26
N THR A 177 -1.72 -4.11 5.33
CA THR A 177 -2.00 -5.42 4.70
C THR A 177 -1.28 -5.62 3.38
N GLU A 178 -0.17 -4.89 3.19
CA GLU A 178 0.71 -5.05 2.02
C GLU A 178 1.09 -6.52 1.75
N PRO A 179 1.22 -6.92 0.47
CA PRO A 179 1.63 -8.27 0.14
C PRO A 179 3.07 -8.53 0.61
N THR A 180 3.25 -9.56 1.45
CA THR A 180 4.51 -9.88 2.12
C THR A 180 4.93 -11.34 1.95
N ASP A 181 4.35 -12.06 0.99
CA ASP A 181 4.58 -13.51 0.82
C ASP A 181 4.38 -14.32 2.12
N GLY A 182 3.41 -13.90 2.95
CA GLY A 182 3.09 -14.51 4.23
C GLY A 182 4.01 -14.14 5.40
N GLY A 183 4.94 -13.21 5.19
CA GLY A 183 5.80 -12.68 6.25
C GLY A 183 5.15 -11.56 7.06
N ILE A 184 5.68 -11.32 8.26
CA ILE A 184 5.32 -10.14 9.08
C ILE A 184 6.50 -9.19 9.06
N TYR A 185 6.35 -8.07 8.36
CA TYR A 185 7.38 -7.04 8.27
C TYR A 185 7.16 -5.98 9.35
N ARG A 186 8.24 -5.58 10.02
CA ARG A 186 8.22 -4.57 11.08
C ARG A 186 8.86 -3.26 10.64
N GLY A 187 9.09 -3.10 9.35
CA GLY A 187 9.70 -1.91 8.77
C GLY A 187 9.93 -2.10 7.28
N HIS A 188 10.20 -1.01 6.60
CA HIS A 188 10.45 -0.96 5.17
C HIS A 188 11.54 0.08 4.86
N ARG A 189 12.03 0.06 3.62
CA ARG A 189 12.97 1.09 3.12
C ARG A 189 12.26 2.42 2.93
N GLY A 190 13.01 3.51 3.04
CA GLY A 190 12.54 4.81 2.58
C GLY A 190 12.42 4.85 1.05
N ARG A 191 11.50 5.67 0.55
CA ARG A 191 11.32 5.98 -0.87
C ARG A 191 11.62 7.46 -1.11
N MET A 192 12.19 7.77 -2.26
CA MET A 192 12.41 9.13 -2.73
C MET A 192 12.14 9.19 -4.23
N GLU A 193 11.32 10.14 -4.65
CA GLU A 193 11.17 10.50 -6.04
C GLU A 193 12.06 11.67 -6.39
N ILE A 194 12.81 11.55 -7.49
CA ILE A 194 13.74 12.57 -7.93
C ILE A 194 13.36 12.94 -9.37
N ARG A 195 13.03 14.22 -9.59
CA ARG A 195 12.85 14.77 -10.92
C ARG A 195 14.15 15.40 -11.40
N VAL A 196 14.56 15.03 -12.61
CA VAL A 196 15.74 15.60 -13.28
C VAL A 196 15.30 16.32 -14.53
N ASP A 197 15.46 17.64 -14.58
CA ASP A 197 15.18 18.48 -15.74
C ASP A 197 16.47 18.78 -16.47
N VAL A 198 16.55 18.37 -17.74
CA VAL A 198 17.73 18.57 -18.60
C VAL A 198 17.46 19.64 -19.64
N LYS A 199 18.31 20.64 -19.69
CA LYS A 199 18.22 21.73 -20.66
C LYS A 199 19.21 21.52 -21.81
N GLY A 200 18.70 21.78 -23.02
CA GLY A 200 19.49 21.80 -24.25
C GLY A 200 19.48 23.15 -24.92
N VAL A 201 20.23 23.25 -26.01
CA VAL A 201 20.25 24.39 -26.92
C VAL A 201 19.86 23.93 -28.31
N SER A 202 18.76 24.48 -28.83
CA SER A 202 18.28 24.12 -30.18
C SER A 202 19.22 24.60 -31.27
N CYS A 203 19.34 23.79 -32.33
CA CYS A 203 20.10 24.15 -33.53
C CYS A 203 19.46 23.54 -34.76
N HIS A 204 19.93 23.90 -35.95
CA HIS A 204 19.52 23.24 -37.18
C HIS A 204 20.05 21.80 -37.20
N GLY A 205 19.21 20.81 -37.60
CA GLY A 205 19.56 19.39 -37.57
C GLY A 205 20.83 19.01 -38.38
N SER A 206 21.20 19.78 -39.38
CA SER A 206 22.46 19.60 -40.15
C SER A 206 23.70 20.22 -39.52
N ALA A 207 23.56 20.90 -38.41
CA ALA A 207 24.66 21.58 -37.71
C ALA A 207 24.58 21.29 -36.18
N PRO A 208 24.63 20.01 -35.78
CA PRO A 208 24.48 19.62 -34.38
C PRO A 208 25.55 20.21 -33.45
N GLU A 209 26.71 20.55 -33.98
CA GLU A 209 27.80 21.20 -33.25
C GLU A 209 27.46 22.61 -32.73
N ARG A 210 26.37 23.22 -33.21
CA ARG A 210 25.88 24.54 -32.79
C ARG A 210 24.86 24.49 -31.68
N GLY A 211 24.46 23.29 -31.32
CA GLY A 211 23.48 23.06 -30.29
C GLY A 211 24.03 22.26 -29.12
N ASP A 212 23.10 21.90 -28.22
CA ASP A 212 23.40 21.05 -27.08
C ASP A 212 22.17 20.16 -26.85
N ASN A 213 22.29 18.89 -27.18
CA ASN A 213 21.12 17.98 -27.24
C ASN A 213 20.78 17.43 -25.85
N ALA A 214 19.65 17.89 -25.30
CA ALA A 214 19.14 17.44 -24.01
C ALA A 214 18.84 15.93 -23.97
N ILE A 215 18.47 15.32 -25.11
CA ILE A 215 18.20 13.88 -25.19
C ILE A 215 19.48 13.07 -24.95
N TYR A 216 20.62 13.51 -25.51
CA TYR A 216 21.90 12.83 -25.29
C TYR A 216 22.33 12.94 -23.81
N LYS A 217 22.19 14.12 -23.21
CA LYS A 217 22.46 14.30 -21.79
C LYS A 217 21.58 13.41 -20.92
N MET A 218 20.29 13.34 -21.22
CA MET A 218 19.36 12.48 -20.50
C MET A 218 19.73 11.00 -20.67
N ALA A 219 20.13 10.57 -21.87
CA ALA A 219 20.60 9.21 -22.09
C ALA A 219 21.83 8.84 -21.26
N ASP A 220 22.72 9.80 -21.01
CA ASP A 220 23.88 9.60 -20.13
C ASP A 220 23.42 9.41 -18.67
N ILE A 221 22.51 10.26 -18.20
CA ILE A 221 21.92 10.14 -16.84
C ILE A 221 21.23 8.79 -16.67
N ILE A 222 20.44 8.35 -17.66
CA ILE A 222 19.75 7.04 -17.61
C ILE A 222 20.76 5.89 -17.49
N ARG A 223 21.88 5.97 -18.21
CA ARG A 223 22.95 4.95 -18.12
C ARG A 223 23.62 4.94 -16.75
N GLU A 224 23.89 6.10 -16.16
CA GLU A 224 24.45 6.19 -14.83
C GLU A 224 23.50 5.60 -13.77
N VAL A 225 22.21 5.99 -13.79
CA VAL A 225 21.19 5.41 -12.89
C VAL A 225 21.11 3.90 -13.01
N ARG A 226 21.13 3.37 -14.24
CA ARG A 226 21.15 1.93 -14.48
C ARG A 226 22.39 1.27 -13.87
N SER A 227 23.57 1.90 -14.00
CA SER A 227 24.83 1.37 -13.47
C SER A 227 24.83 1.23 -11.95
N LEU A 228 24.10 2.08 -11.21
CA LEU A 228 23.94 1.98 -9.76
C LEU A 228 23.33 0.65 -9.32
N ASN A 229 22.41 0.11 -10.11
CA ASN A 229 21.80 -1.20 -9.83
C ASN A 229 22.69 -2.37 -10.24
N GLU A 230 23.37 -2.26 -11.40
CA GLU A 230 24.12 -3.37 -12.01
C GLU A 230 25.47 -3.61 -11.33
N ASN A 231 26.20 -2.56 -10.94
CA ASN A 231 27.56 -2.67 -10.41
C ASN A 231 27.62 -3.04 -8.92
N GLY A 232 26.51 -3.25 -8.29
CA GLY A 232 26.51 -3.56 -6.88
C GLY A 232 26.77 -2.38 -5.94
N ASP A 233 27.03 -1.19 -6.50
CA ASP A 233 27.33 0.05 -5.80
C ASP A 233 26.08 0.91 -5.57
N GLY A 234 24.90 0.32 -5.69
CA GLY A 234 23.66 1.00 -5.37
C GLY A 234 23.74 1.65 -3.99
N PRO A 235 22.89 2.67 -3.70
CA PRO A 235 22.99 3.43 -2.47
C PRO A 235 23.19 2.51 -1.30
N SER A 236 24.36 2.61 -0.67
CA SER A 236 24.74 1.75 0.45
C SER A 236 23.76 2.02 1.58
N ASN A 237 22.91 1.06 1.83
CA ASN A 237 22.06 1.13 3.00
C ASN A 237 22.91 0.71 4.21
N ASP A 238 23.50 1.65 4.89
CA ASP A 238 23.91 1.40 6.27
C ASP A 238 22.69 1.43 7.19
N ILE A 239 21.77 0.49 6.92
CA ILE A 239 20.61 0.26 7.76
C ILE A 239 21.05 -0.13 9.18
N LYS A 240 22.22 -0.77 9.34
CA LYS A 240 22.79 -1.11 10.66
C LYS A 240 22.96 0.12 11.54
N GLY A 241 23.49 1.20 10.98
CA GLY A 241 23.63 2.47 11.68
C GLY A 241 22.29 3.06 12.06
N LEU A 242 21.33 3.07 11.14
CA LEU A 242 20.00 3.59 11.39
C LEU A 242 19.23 2.77 12.45
N VAL A 243 19.24 1.45 12.32
CA VAL A 243 18.54 0.58 13.29
C VAL A 243 19.16 0.70 14.68
N LYS A 244 20.50 0.77 14.78
CA LYS A 244 21.19 0.99 16.04
C LYS A 244 20.86 2.36 16.65
N MET A 245 20.67 3.39 15.84
CA MET A 245 20.27 4.71 16.30
C MET A 245 18.83 4.72 16.83
N LEU A 246 17.92 4.01 16.18
CA LEU A 246 16.51 3.93 16.57
C LEU A 246 16.24 2.93 17.68
N ASN A 247 17.06 1.89 17.79
CA ASN A 247 17.00 0.89 18.86
C ASN A 247 18.40 0.56 19.35
N PRO A 248 18.90 1.22 20.42
CA PRO A 248 20.23 0.99 20.98
C PRO A 248 20.48 -0.44 21.50
N GLU A 249 19.42 -1.17 21.85
CA GLU A 249 19.51 -2.57 22.31
C GLU A 249 19.55 -3.59 21.16
N PHE A 250 19.44 -3.10 19.93
CA PHE A 250 19.46 -3.97 18.77
C PHE A 250 20.80 -4.69 18.64
N ASN A 251 20.76 -6.03 18.61
CA ASN A 251 21.96 -6.83 18.37
C ASN A 251 22.23 -6.98 16.87
N PRO A 252 23.33 -6.39 16.35
CA PRO A 252 23.68 -6.48 14.93
C PRO A 252 23.95 -7.92 14.44
N GLU A 253 24.22 -8.87 15.34
CA GLU A 253 24.45 -10.29 14.98
C GLU A 253 23.15 -10.97 14.52
N HIS A 254 21.99 -10.52 14.98
CA HIS A 254 20.67 -10.97 14.50
C HIS A 254 20.18 -10.24 13.25
N TYR A 255 20.99 -9.36 12.69
CA TYR A 255 20.63 -8.54 11.55
C TYR A 255 20.57 -9.30 10.21
N GLU A 256 21.11 -10.51 10.15
CA GLU A 256 21.00 -11.33 8.95
C GLU A 256 19.54 -11.61 8.54
N ASP A 257 18.64 -11.62 9.53
CA ASP A 257 17.20 -11.79 9.31
C ASP A 257 16.53 -10.57 8.67
N ALA A 258 17.19 -9.42 8.66
CA ALA A 258 16.70 -8.20 8.00
C ALA A 258 17.12 -8.09 6.51
N ARG A 259 17.62 -9.16 5.91
CA ARG A 259 17.97 -9.22 4.48
C ARG A 259 16.79 -8.98 3.55
N PHE A 260 15.55 -9.13 4.04
CA PHE A 260 14.36 -8.83 3.25
C PHE A 260 14.32 -7.38 2.77
N LEU A 261 14.92 -6.42 3.49
CA LEU A 261 15.03 -5.05 3.01
C LEU A 261 15.97 -4.91 1.81
N GLY A 262 16.90 -5.84 1.63
CA GLY A 262 17.79 -5.91 0.48
C GLY A 262 18.64 -4.67 0.27
N ARG A 263 19.12 -4.51 -0.95
CA ARG A 263 19.89 -3.33 -1.39
C ARG A 263 18.96 -2.20 -1.78
N GLY A 264 19.43 -0.95 -1.65
CA GLY A 264 18.79 0.19 -2.27
C GLY A 264 18.68 0.00 -3.79
N THR A 265 17.60 0.49 -4.36
CA THR A 265 17.36 0.47 -5.81
C THR A 265 17.16 1.88 -6.32
N CYS A 266 17.54 2.13 -7.57
CA CYS A 266 17.29 3.39 -8.25
C CYS A 266 16.78 3.07 -9.66
N THR A 267 15.62 3.61 -10.02
CA THR A 267 14.95 3.27 -11.28
C THR A 267 14.48 4.52 -12.00
N ASN A 268 14.67 4.58 -13.30
CA ASN A 268 14.04 5.59 -14.14
C ASN A 268 12.61 5.12 -14.44
N SER A 269 11.63 5.70 -13.76
CA SER A 269 10.23 5.30 -13.87
C SER A 269 9.49 6.01 -14.99
N GLN A 270 9.85 7.27 -15.27
CA GLN A 270 9.18 8.08 -16.29
C GLN A 270 10.16 8.97 -17.05
N ILE A 271 9.85 9.23 -18.30
CA ILE A 271 10.56 10.20 -19.16
C ILE A 271 9.54 11.06 -19.91
N PHE A 272 9.71 12.36 -19.83
CA PHE A 272 8.87 13.33 -20.55
C PHE A 272 9.75 14.16 -21.51
N TYR A 273 9.17 14.62 -22.62
CA TYR A 273 9.85 15.46 -23.62
C TYR A 273 9.04 16.72 -23.93
#